data_e96ba959e72abd43b1370e7c7def764c
#
_entry.id   e96ba959e72abd43b1370e7c7def764c
#
_cell.length_a   1.000
_cell.length_b   1.000
_cell.length_c   1.000
_cell.angle_alpha   90.00
_cell.angle_beta   90.00
_cell.angle_gamma   90.00
#
_symmetry.space_group_name_H-M   'P 1'
#
loop_
_entity.id
_entity.type
_entity.pdbx_description
1 polymer ?
#
loop_
_entity_poly.entity_id
_entity_poly.type
_entity_poly.pdbx_seq_one_letter_code
_entity_poly.pdbx_strand_id
1 'polypeptide(L)'
;MPSRTSVLSLAVLFALSFLPGCNNALNPLCGSARPAPLIGSLSPSTISIAEVEQGALLIVFGSHFVSSSEVVINGKRISTTVISDQQLRVTITTGLISGPGAVNVSVHTPSGNSGDLGCTSGGDSSVLVLTIA
;
A
#
# COMPACT_ATOMS: atom_id res chain seq x y z
N MET A 1 27.88 -16.57 57.81
CA MET A 1 27.34 -15.26 57.38
C MET A 1 26.71 -15.47 56.01
N PRO A 2 25.44 -15.24 55.86
CA PRO A 2 24.85 -15.29 54.53
C PRO A 2 25.46 -14.17 53.71
N SER A 3 26.04 -14.55 52.59
CA SER A 3 26.68 -13.59 51.69
C SER A 3 25.65 -12.68 51.06
N ARG A 4 25.82 -11.40 51.25
CA ARG A 4 25.02 -10.37 50.61
C ARG A 4 25.08 -10.41 49.08
N THR A 5 25.99 -11.16 48.54
CA THR A 5 26.19 -11.37 47.10
C THR A 5 25.08 -12.17 46.42
N SER A 6 24.48 -13.11 47.15
CA SER A 6 23.40 -13.94 46.58
C SER A 6 22.10 -13.14 46.28
N VAL A 7 21.80 -12.13 47.10
CA VAL A 7 20.60 -11.32 46.93
C VAL A 7 20.77 -10.35 45.77
N LEU A 8 21.96 -9.81 45.59
CA LEU A 8 22.25 -8.90 44.45
C LEU A 8 22.20 -9.64 43.11
N SER A 9 22.69 -10.87 43.06
CA SER A 9 22.65 -11.69 41.84
C SER A 9 21.20 -12.04 41.46
N LEU A 10 20.35 -12.32 42.42
CA LEU A 10 18.96 -12.60 42.17
C LEU A 10 18.20 -11.35 41.69
N ALA A 11 18.47 -10.19 42.22
CA ALA A 11 17.88 -8.95 41.80
C ALA A 11 18.28 -8.55 40.37
N VAL A 12 19.50 -8.77 39.98
CA VAL A 12 19.99 -8.51 38.61
C VAL A 12 19.35 -9.46 37.60
N LEU A 13 19.20 -10.73 37.95
CA LEU A 13 18.50 -11.70 37.08
C LEU A 13 17.00 -11.34 36.90
N PHE A 14 16.37 -10.85 37.96
CA PHE A 14 14.98 -10.46 37.92
C PHE A 14 14.74 -9.17 37.12
N ALA A 15 15.68 -8.23 37.17
CA ALA A 15 15.61 -6.99 36.38
C ALA A 15 15.75 -7.26 34.88
N LEU A 16 16.52 -8.27 34.47
CA LEU A 16 16.64 -8.68 33.07
C LEU A 16 15.37 -9.33 32.51
N SER A 17 14.53 -9.88 33.37
CA SER A 17 13.26 -10.51 32.97
C SER A 17 12.17 -9.49 32.60
N PHE A 18 12.33 -8.23 32.96
CA PHE A 18 11.40 -7.15 32.67
C PHE A 18 11.74 -6.30 31.46
N LEU A 19 12.76 -6.68 30.69
CA LEU A 19 13.03 -6.03 29.44
C LEU A 19 11.84 -6.33 28.50
N PRO A 20 11.11 -5.30 28.05
CA PRO A 20 10.04 -5.52 27.10
C PRO A 20 10.61 -6.17 25.87
N GLY A 21 10.06 -7.32 25.51
CA GLY A 21 10.42 -8.02 24.29
C GLY A 21 10.36 -7.09 23.11
N CYS A 22 11.22 -7.30 22.13
CA CYS A 22 11.25 -6.52 20.90
C CYS A 22 9.86 -6.43 20.30
N ASN A 23 9.37 -5.24 20.23
CA ASN A 23 8.11 -4.94 19.56
C ASN A 23 8.34 -5.05 18.05
N ASN A 24 7.44 -5.70 17.34
CA ASN A 24 7.50 -5.81 15.87
C ASN A 24 7.64 -4.46 15.15
N ALA A 25 7.24 -3.39 15.83
CA ALA A 25 7.38 -2.02 15.34
C ALA A 25 8.84 -1.57 15.15
N LEU A 26 9.79 -2.27 15.75
CA LEU A 26 11.21 -1.93 15.71
C LEU A 26 12.04 -2.94 14.91
N ASN A 27 11.41 -3.75 14.08
CA ASN A 27 12.16 -4.68 13.25
C ASN A 27 12.88 -3.91 12.10
N PRO A 28 14.20 -3.72 12.19
CA PRO A 28 14.93 -2.91 11.20
C PRO A 28 14.97 -3.56 9.82
N LEU A 29 14.65 -4.86 9.73
CA LEU A 29 14.62 -5.59 8.47
C LEU A 29 13.34 -5.35 7.66
N CYS A 30 12.29 -4.86 8.31
CA CYS A 30 11.00 -4.61 7.65
C CYS A 30 10.87 -3.20 7.07
N GLY A 31 11.77 -2.29 7.41
CA GLY A 31 11.60 -0.89 7.04
C GLY A 31 10.31 -0.30 7.63
N SER A 32 9.81 0.75 7.02
CA SER A 32 8.55 1.37 7.43
C SER A 32 7.37 0.52 6.96
N ALA A 33 6.43 0.22 7.86
CA ALA A 33 5.18 -0.40 7.49
C ALA A 33 4.44 0.52 6.50
N ARG A 34 3.94 -0.05 5.40
CA ARG A 34 3.14 0.67 4.42
C ARG A 34 1.67 0.43 4.68
N PRO A 35 0.90 1.45 5.03
CA PRO A 35 -0.53 1.27 5.16
C PRO A 35 -1.16 0.88 3.83
N ALA A 36 -2.28 0.18 3.87
CA ALA A 36 -3.05 -0.11 2.66
C ALA A 36 -3.51 1.20 2.01
N PRO A 37 -3.50 1.29 0.68
CA PRO A 37 -3.95 2.48 -0.01
C PRO A 37 -5.46 2.66 0.15
N LEU A 38 -5.89 3.91 0.18
CA LEU A 38 -7.30 4.29 0.20
C LEU A 38 -7.60 5.03 -1.10
N ILE A 39 -8.66 4.63 -1.78
CA ILE A 39 -9.14 5.29 -2.98
C ILE A 39 -10.38 6.11 -2.65
N GLY A 40 -10.39 7.37 -3.06
CA GLY A 40 -11.48 8.31 -2.77
C GLY A 40 -12.32 8.67 -3.98
N SER A 41 -11.69 9.03 -5.09
CA SER A 41 -12.39 9.45 -6.30
C SER A 41 -11.54 9.27 -7.54
N LEU A 42 -12.21 9.30 -8.69
CA LEU A 42 -11.61 9.27 -10.02
C LEU A 42 -11.91 10.57 -10.76
N SER A 43 -10.96 11.05 -11.52
CA SER A 43 -11.17 12.24 -12.36
C SER A 43 -10.51 12.03 -13.74
N PRO A 44 -11.29 12.04 -14.82
CA PRO A 44 -12.77 12.03 -14.84
C PRO A 44 -13.35 10.72 -14.35
N SER A 45 -14.61 10.73 -13.92
CA SER A 45 -15.34 9.51 -13.53
C SER A 45 -15.99 8.80 -14.72
N THR A 46 -16.07 9.50 -15.85
CA THR A 46 -16.55 8.98 -17.13
C THR A 46 -15.58 9.38 -18.23
N ILE A 47 -15.23 8.44 -19.08
CA ILE A 47 -14.32 8.62 -20.22
C ILE A 47 -15.03 8.05 -21.45
N SER A 48 -14.97 8.75 -22.58
CA SER A 48 -15.51 8.22 -23.83
C SER A 48 -14.55 7.22 -24.47
N ILE A 49 -15.09 6.31 -25.27
CA ILE A 49 -14.25 5.34 -25.99
C ILE A 49 -13.29 6.05 -26.95
N ALA A 50 -13.70 7.18 -27.53
CA ALA A 50 -12.84 7.98 -28.39
C ALA A 50 -11.62 8.56 -27.64
N GLU A 51 -11.79 8.94 -26.39
CA GLU A 51 -10.68 9.37 -25.53
C GLU A 51 -9.75 8.21 -25.19
N VAL A 52 -10.32 7.02 -24.94
CA VAL A 52 -9.54 5.81 -24.71
C VAL A 52 -8.66 5.45 -25.90
N GLU A 53 -9.19 5.60 -27.12
CA GLU A 53 -8.45 5.37 -28.37
C GLU A 53 -7.25 6.31 -28.52
N GLN A 54 -7.31 7.50 -27.97
CA GLN A 54 -6.23 8.48 -27.97
C GLN A 54 -5.32 8.40 -26.76
N GLY A 55 -5.62 7.52 -25.81
CA GLY A 55 -4.93 7.45 -24.53
C GLY A 55 -5.51 8.45 -23.52
N ALA A 56 -6.57 8.06 -22.84
CA ALA A 56 -7.23 8.91 -21.86
C ALA A 56 -6.44 9.00 -20.55
N LEU A 57 -6.32 10.19 -20.03
CA LEU A 57 -5.66 10.42 -18.73
C LEU A 57 -6.68 10.26 -17.61
N LEU A 58 -6.35 9.42 -16.63
CA LEU A 58 -7.12 9.22 -15.41
C LEU A 58 -6.29 9.62 -14.20
N ILE A 59 -6.86 10.46 -13.34
CA ILE A 59 -6.30 10.78 -12.03
C ILE A 59 -7.07 10.02 -10.97
N VAL A 60 -6.34 9.33 -10.11
CA VAL A 60 -6.89 8.63 -8.95
C VAL A 60 -6.55 9.42 -7.71
N PHE A 61 -7.56 9.86 -6.99
CA PHE A 61 -7.41 10.56 -5.71
C PHE A 61 -7.65 9.59 -4.56
N GLY A 62 -6.86 9.73 -3.54
CA GLY A 62 -6.97 8.90 -2.35
C GLY A 62 -5.99 9.30 -1.27
N SER A 63 -5.43 8.31 -0.56
CA SER A 63 -4.42 8.52 0.46
C SER A 63 -3.56 7.28 0.64
N HIS A 64 -2.44 7.46 1.35
CA HIS A 64 -1.46 6.41 1.63
C HIS A 64 -0.80 5.84 0.37
N PHE A 65 -0.70 6.60 -0.68
CA PHE A 65 0.04 6.20 -1.87
C PHE A 65 1.54 6.33 -1.61
N VAL A 66 2.30 5.40 -2.13
CA VAL A 66 3.76 5.38 -2.08
C VAL A 66 4.32 5.21 -3.48
N SER A 67 5.62 5.39 -3.64
CA SER A 67 6.28 5.33 -4.95
C SER A 67 6.06 4.03 -5.72
N SER A 68 5.73 2.95 -5.04
CA SER A 68 5.44 1.64 -5.63
C SER A 68 3.95 1.32 -5.77
N SER A 69 3.06 2.25 -5.42
CA SER A 69 1.61 2.08 -5.61
C SER A 69 1.27 1.99 -7.09
N GLU A 70 0.43 1.04 -7.44
CA GLU A 70 0.00 0.80 -8.82
C GLU A 70 -1.51 0.80 -8.93
N VAL A 71 -2.02 1.43 -9.98
CA VAL A 71 -3.45 1.35 -10.31
C VAL A 71 -3.75 0.00 -10.94
N VAL A 72 -4.86 -0.58 -10.56
CA VAL A 72 -5.35 -1.87 -11.05
C VAL A 72 -6.65 -1.64 -11.80
N ILE A 73 -6.68 -1.99 -13.07
CA ILE A 73 -7.84 -1.87 -13.95
C ILE A 73 -8.34 -3.26 -14.29
N ASN A 74 -9.58 -3.58 -13.89
CA ASN A 74 -10.18 -4.91 -14.09
C ASN A 74 -9.24 -6.07 -13.67
N GLY A 75 -8.56 -5.91 -12.52
CA GLY A 75 -7.63 -6.90 -11.99
C GLY A 75 -6.22 -6.89 -12.60
N LYS A 76 -5.96 -6.02 -13.58
CA LYS A 76 -4.64 -5.88 -14.20
C LYS A 76 -3.90 -4.66 -13.66
N ARG A 77 -2.70 -4.86 -13.16
CA ARG A 77 -1.82 -3.76 -12.74
C ARG A 77 -1.29 -3.03 -13.97
N ILE A 78 -1.32 -1.72 -13.92
CA ILE A 78 -0.87 -0.88 -15.02
C ILE A 78 0.20 0.10 -14.56
N SER A 79 1.02 0.55 -15.52
CA SER A 79 2.05 1.54 -15.25
C SER A 79 1.43 2.81 -14.70
N THR A 80 1.90 3.24 -13.53
CA THR A 80 1.32 4.33 -12.76
C THR A 80 2.37 5.36 -12.45
N THR A 81 2.04 6.64 -12.62
CA THR A 81 2.85 7.75 -12.15
C THR A 81 2.31 8.20 -10.80
N VAL A 82 3.11 8.11 -9.76
CA VAL A 82 2.78 8.61 -8.42
C VAL A 82 3.10 10.10 -8.37
N ILE A 83 2.06 10.94 -8.29
CA ILE A 83 2.22 12.40 -8.22
C ILE A 83 2.48 12.82 -6.77
N SER A 84 1.72 12.24 -5.83
CA SER A 84 1.85 12.49 -4.39
C SER A 84 1.28 11.29 -3.62
N ASP A 85 1.31 11.35 -2.31
CA ASP A 85 0.65 10.37 -1.44
C ASP A 85 -0.89 10.37 -1.55
N GLN A 86 -1.45 11.32 -2.29
CA GLN A 86 -2.90 11.49 -2.49
C GLN A 86 -3.32 11.44 -3.95
N GLN A 87 -2.39 11.36 -4.90
CA GLN A 87 -2.68 11.38 -6.33
C GLN A 87 -1.83 10.39 -7.11
N LEU A 88 -2.52 9.61 -7.94
CA LEU A 88 -1.89 8.76 -8.96
C LEU A 88 -2.41 9.17 -10.35
N ARG A 89 -1.59 8.96 -11.36
CA ARG A 89 -1.93 9.22 -12.75
C ARG A 89 -1.65 8.00 -13.61
N VAL A 90 -2.61 7.65 -14.44
CA VAL A 90 -2.49 6.55 -15.39
C VAL A 90 -3.07 6.95 -16.75
N THR A 91 -2.65 6.25 -17.79
CA THR A 91 -3.20 6.39 -19.13
C THR A 91 -4.05 5.16 -19.45
N ILE A 92 -5.29 5.38 -19.80
CA ILE A 92 -6.24 4.35 -20.22
C ILE A 92 -6.18 4.20 -21.73
N THR A 93 -5.94 2.98 -22.20
CA THR A 93 -5.79 2.68 -23.62
C THR A 93 -6.72 1.54 -24.03
N THR A 94 -6.88 1.36 -25.33
CA THR A 94 -7.67 0.26 -25.93
C THR A 94 -7.13 -1.14 -25.58
N GLY A 95 -5.86 -1.24 -25.21
CA GLY A 95 -5.29 -2.49 -24.69
C GLY A 95 -5.83 -2.88 -23.31
N LEU A 96 -6.37 -1.94 -22.55
CA LEU A 96 -6.97 -2.16 -21.23
C LEU A 96 -8.49 -2.28 -21.31
N ILE A 97 -9.12 -1.54 -22.23
CA ILE A 97 -10.57 -1.38 -22.32
C ILE A 97 -10.98 -1.55 -23.79
N SER A 98 -11.80 -2.52 -24.05
CA SER A 98 -12.21 -2.88 -25.42
C SER A 98 -13.51 -2.22 -25.87
N GLY A 99 -14.28 -1.61 -24.98
CA GLY A 99 -15.56 -1.01 -25.32
C GLY A 99 -16.23 -0.30 -24.15
N PRO A 100 -17.41 0.31 -24.38
CA PRO A 100 -18.19 0.97 -23.33
C PRO A 100 -18.58 0.01 -22.21
N GLY A 101 -18.74 0.53 -21.01
CA GLY A 101 -19.20 -0.21 -19.85
C GLY A 101 -18.56 0.28 -18.56
N ALA A 102 -18.80 -0.46 -17.48
CA ALA A 102 -18.23 -0.22 -16.17
C ALA A 102 -16.86 -0.90 -16.03
N VAL A 103 -15.91 -0.18 -15.52
CA VAL A 103 -14.54 -0.65 -15.31
C VAL A 103 -14.19 -0.51 -13.84
N ASN A 104 -13.69 -1.58 -13.24
CA ASN A 104 -13.26 -1.58 -11.86
C ASN A 104 -11.85 -1.00 -11.74
N VAL A 105 -11.70 0.00 -10.87
CA VAL A 105 -10.44 0.67 -10.58
C VAL A 105 -10.13 0.53 -9.10
N SER A 106 -8.95 0.04 -8.81
CA SER A 106 -8.42 -0.04 -7.44
C SER A 106 -6.94 0.34 -7.45
N VAL A 107 -6.35 0.40 -6.28
CA VAL A 107 -4.92 0.66 -6.11
C VAL A 107 -4.30 -0.47 -5.32
N HIS A 108 -3.17 -0.96 -5.78
CA HIS A 108 -2.37 -1.95 -5.09
C HIS A 108 -1.07 -1.33 -4.62
N THR A 109 -0.74 -1.50 -3.35
CA THR A 109 0.57 -1.13 -2.79
C THR A 109 1.27 -2.43 -2.38
N PRO A 110 2.42 -2.76 -2.99
CA PRO A 110 3.17 -3.94 -2.59
C PRO A 110 3.72 -3.78 -1.18
N SER A 111 4.03 -4.90 -0.54
CA SER A 111 4.62 -4.90 0.79
C SER A 111 5.95 -4.14 0.81
N GLY A 112 6.29 -3.54 1.96
CA GLY A 112 7.49 -2.73 2.14
C GLY A 112 8.80 -3.52 2.05
N ASN A 113 8.73 -4.84 2.17
CA ASN A 113 9.87 -5.71 2.06
C ASN A 113 9.50 -6.98 1.27
N SER A 114 10.39 -7.45 0.44
CA SER A 114 10.21 -8.62 -0.42
C SER A 114 10.51 -9.96 0.27
N GLY A 115 10.58 -10.01 1.59
CA GLY A 115 10.88 -11.24 2.34
C GLY A 115 9.75 -11.66 3.27
N ASP A 116 9.72 -12.93 3.65
CA ASP A 116 8.80 -13.51 4.64
C ASP A 116 9.21 -13.17 6.07
N LEU A 117 9.60 -11.93 6.32
CA LEU A 117 10.09 -11.48 7.63
C LEU A 117 8.97 -10.97 8.55
N GLY A 118 7.71 -11.28 8.24
CA GLY A 118 6.57 -10.83 9.03
C GLY A 118 6.27 -9.35 8.91
N CYS A 119 6.75 -8.70 7.87
CA CYS A 119 6.50 -7.30 7.60
C CYS A 119 5.10 -7.16 7.00
N THR A 120 4.18 -6.66 7.79
CA THR A 120 2.83 -6.34 7.32
C THR A 120 2.86 -5.00 6.63
N SER A 121 2.39 -4.94 5.40
CA SER A 121 2.30 -3.66 4.73
C SER A 121 1.69 -3.78 3.36
N GLY A 122 1.17 -2.67 2.89
CA GLY A 122 0.55 -2.58 1.59
C GLY A 122 -0.83 -3.22 1.55
N GLY A 123 -1.21 -3.68 0.41
CA GLY A 123 -2.50 -4.31 0.13
C GLY A 123 -3.25 -3.59 -0.97
N ASP A 124 -4.52 -3.92 -1.08
CA ASP A 124 -5.42 -3.38 -2.09
C ASP A 124 -6.41 -2.39 -1.48
N SER A 125 -6.72 -1.33 -2.23
CA SER A 125 -7.81 -0.42 -1.89
C SER A 125 -9.17 -1.07 -2.17
N SER A 126 -10.23 -0.40 -1.72
CA SER A 126 -11.58 -0.67 -2.25
C SER A 126 -11.63 -0.38 -3.75
N VAL A 127 -12.71 -0.78 -4.40
CA VAL A 127 -12.92 -0.59 -5.84
C VAL A 127 -13.82 0.61 -6.10
N LEU A 128 -13.44 1.46 -7.04
CA LEU A 128 -14.32 2.47 -7.64
C LEU A 128 -14.64 2.08 -9.07
N VAL A 129 -15.77 2.54 -9.56
CA VAL A 129 -16.22 2.27 -10.92
C VAL A 129 -15.92 3.48 -11.81
N LEU A 130 -15.19 3.24 -12.89
CA LEU A 130 -15.01 4.17 -13.99
C LEU A 130 -16.01 3.80 -15.09
N THR A 131 -16.74 4.78 -15.58
CA THR A 131 -17.68 4.58 -16.67
C THR A 131 -17.01 4.89 -18.01
N ILE A 132 -17.11 3.98 -18.95
CA ILE A 132 -16.69 4.18 -20.34
C ILE A 132 -17.95 4.34 -21.18
N ALA A 133 -18.07 5.49 -21.80
CA ALA A 133 -19.25 5.85 -22.61
C ALA A 133 -19.04 5.62 -24.11
#